data_98c163d841883188d3f061a623b06be4
#
_entry.id   98c163d841883188d3f061a623b06be4
#
_cell.length_a   1.000
_cell.length_b   1.000
_cell.length_c   1.000
_cell.angle_alpha   90.00
_cell.angle_beta   90.00
_cell.angle_gamma   90.00
#
_symmetry.space_group_name_H-M   'P 1'
#
loop_
_entity.id
_entity.type
_entity.pdbx_description
1 polymer ?
#
loop_
_entity_poly.entity_id
_entity_poly.type
_entity_poly.pdbx_seq_one_letter_code
_entity_poly.pdbx_strand_id
1 'polypeptide(L)'
;MPVAPSGLPHPAAPDRPLAQALRRDRWRVVVGYLVLALVWILCSDAAVQVLAGDMATAARWQTAKGAFFVVASAGLIYLLLRPLAQHVLHAHSRLECSETRHRQMFQGNPGPILVYDLDSLAILDVNPAASSLFGWDREAFMAMPISALWPPGEENQLAEKLAQIRAEPGELCVLTADLQLRDGSRRRMEMRSNAIDYAGRPARLLIAIDRTSETQALRRRDLALARVEEAHEMARIGAWEVDPATGLGR
;
A
#
# COMPACT_ATOMS: atom_id res chain seq x y z
N MET A 1 19.90 -20.75 -24.88
CA MET A 1 20.39 -19.50 -24.26
C MET A 1 19.44 -19.18 -23.11
N PRO A 2 19.85 -19.23 -21.85
CA PRO A 2 18.97 -18.90 -20.73
C PRO A 2 18.85 -17.39 -20.59
N VAL A 3 17.61 -16.91 -20.61
CA VAL A 3 17.25 -15.50 -20.33
C VAL A 3 17.38 -15.30 -18.82
N ALA A 4 18.20 -14.32 -18.43
CA ALA A 4 18.39 -13.94 -17.03
C ALA A 4 17.08 -13.37 -16.45
N PRO A 5 16.74 -13.67 -15.19
CA PRO A 5 15.57 -13.07 -14.55
C PRO A 5 15.80 -11.58 -14.33
N SER A 6 14.89 -10.76 -14.87
CA SER A 6 14.82 -9.32 -14.64
C SER A 6 14.58 -9.06 -13.15
N GLY A 7 15.62 -8.56 -12.47
CA GLY A 7 15.59 -8.26 -11.04
C GLY A 7 14.49 -7.25 -10.71
N LEU A 8 13.74 -7.56 -9.68
CA LEU A 8 12.89 -6.62 -8.95
C LEU A 8 13.72 -5.40 -8.54
N PRO A 9 13.20 -4.18 -8.61
CA PRO A 9 13.93 -3.00 -8.16
C PRO A 9 14.21 -3.15 -6.67
N HIS A 10 15.49 -3.30 -6.34
CA HIS A 10 15.99 -3.18 -4.97
C HIS A 10 15.48 -1.86 -4.38
N PRO A 11 15.10 -1.82 -3.08
CA PRO A 11 14.81 -0.56 -2.42
C PRO A 11 16.03 0.33 -2.60
N ALA A 12 15.81 1.48 -3.27
CA ALA A 12 16.86 2.42 -3.57
C ALA A 12 17.58 2.77 -2.27
N ALA A 13 18.86 2.47 -2.21
CA ALA A 13 19.72 2.92 -1.11
C ALA A 13 19.51 4.44 -0.97
N PRO A 14 19.43 4.99 0.27
CA PRO A 14 19.15 6.41 0.48
C PRO A 14 20.14 7.21 -0.35
N ASP A 15 19.59 8.04 -1.23
CA ASP A 15 20.33 8.82 -2.23
C ASP A 15 21.56 9.47 -1.60
N ARG A 16 22.72 8.86 -1.82
CA ARG A 16 24.03 9.38 -1.39
C ARG A 16 24.28 10.84 -1.77
N PRO A 17 23.77 11.36 -2.93
CA PRO A 17 23.91 12.77 -3.28
C PRO A 17 23.15 13.71 -2.35
N LEU A 18 21.95 13.33 -1.87
CA LEU A 18 21.16 14.14 -0.92
C LEU A 18 21.83 14.27 0.45
N ALA A 19 22.37 13.16 0.97
CA ALA A 19 23.09 13.20 2.24
C ALA A 19 24.39 14.01 2.17
N GLN A 20 25.07 14.00 1.02
CA GLN A 20 26.28 14.80 0.79
C GLN A 20 25.95 16.29 0.59
N ALA A 21 24.88 16.62 -0.13
CA ALA A 21 24.38 17.99 -0.30
C ALA A 21 24.01 18.62 1.05
N LEU A 22 23.25 17.89 1.88
CA LEU A 22 22.88 18.34 3.23
C LEU A 22 24.07 18.51 4.17
N ARG A 23 25.15 17.73 4.01
CA ARG A 23 26.39 17.92 4.77
C ARG A 23 27.15 19.15 4.32
N ARG A 24 27.19 19.44 3.04
CA ARG A 24 27.91 20.61 2.45
C ARG A 24 27.23 21.93 2.82
N ASP A 25 25.91 21.95 2.83
CA ASP A 25 25.15 23.15 3.19
C ASP A 25 25.21 23.44 4.70
N ARG A 26 25.31 22.44 5.56
CA ARG A 26 25.51 22.65 7.01
C ARG A 26 26.83 23.36 7.31
N TRP A 27 27.94 22.97 6.66
CA TRP A 27 29.22 23.61 6.84
C TRP A 27 29.22 25.06 6.33
N ARG A 28 28.54 25.35 5.25
CA ARG A 28 28.40 26.73 4.73
C ARG A 28 27.68 27.64 5.72
N VAL A 29 26.63 27.15 6.37
CA VAL A 29 25.90 27.91 7.39
C VAL A 29 26.80 28.16 8.61
N VAL A 30 27.49 27.13 9.11
CA VAL A 30 28.39 27.26 10.25
C VAL A 30 29.54 28.21 9.96
N VAL A 31 30.20 28.06 8.81
CA VAL A 31 31.31 28.93 8.40
C VAL A 31 30.83 30.36 8.20
N GLY A 32 29.68 30.55 7.54
CA GLY A 32 29.06 31.86 7.35
C GLY A 32 28.76 32.57 8.67
N TYR A 33 28.20 31.83 9.64
CA TYR A 33 27.95 32.36 10.98
C TYR A 33 29.24 32.74 11.68
N LEU A 34 30.27 31.90 11.64
CA LEU A 34 31.57 32.19 12.29
C LEU A 34 32.24 33.43 11.68
N VAL A 35 32.22 33.59 10.35
CA VAL A 35 32.76 34.77 9.65
C VAL A 35 31.97 36.00 10.06
N LEU A 36 30.65 35.95 10.08
CA LEU A 36 29.80 37.07 10.46
C LEU A 36 30.03 37.46 11.93
N ALA A 37 30.15 36.49 12.83
CA ALA A 37 30.43 36.71 14.25
C ALA A 37 31.82 37.37 14.46
N LEU A 38 32.82 36.89 13.72
CA LEU A 38 34.17 37.44 13.82
C LEU A 38 34.23 38.90 13.30
N VAL A 39 33.61 39.18 12.17
CA VAL A 39 33.49 40.52 11.58
C VAL A 39 32.75 41.45 12.56
N TRP A 40 31.66 40.99 13.16
CA TRP A 40 30.93 41.74 14.17
C TRP A 40 31.79 42.09 15.37
N ILE A 41 32.55 41.14 15.93
CA ILE A 41 33.43 41.38 17.08
C ILE A 41 34.46 42.44 16.73
N LEU A 42 35.20 42.28 15.65
CA LEU A 42 36.28 43.20 15.23
C LEU A 42 35.79 44.61 14.91
N CYS A 43 34.71 44.73 14.10
CA CYS A 43 34.16 46.03 13.72
C CYS A 43 33.53 46.76 14.91
N SER A 44 32.83 46.02 15.80
CA SER A 44 32.14 46.64 16.93
C SER A 44 33.11 47.05 18.06
N ASP A 45 34.25 46.33 18.21
CA ASP A 45 35.31 46.77 19.14
C ASP A 45 35.99 48.03 18.67
N ALA A 46 36.30 48.13 17.42
CA ALA A 46 36.84 49.34 16.82
C ALA A 46 35.90 50.54 16.93
N ALA A 47 34.60 50.33 16.70
CA ALA A 47 33.57 51.37 16.84
C ALA A 47 33.44 51.89 18.32
N VAL A 48 33.47 51.01 19.30
CA VAL A 48 33.42 51.38 20.71
C VAL A 48 34.67 52.21 21.10
N GLN A 49 35.87 51.84 20.63
CA GLN A 49 37.09 52.57 20.90
C GLN A 49 37.10 54.00 20.31
N VAL A 50 36.48 54.19 19.15
CA VAL A 50 36.42 55.51 18.50
C VAL A 50 35.34 56.42 19.14
N LEU A 51 34.19 55.81 19.59
CA LEU A 51 33.02 56.57 20.04
C LEU A 51 33.02 56.84 21.55
N ALA A 52 33.75 56.06 22.37
CA ALA A 52 33.77 56.21 23.81
C ALA A 52 34.78 57.23 24.25
N GLY A 53 34.31 58.38 24.73
CA GLY A 53 35.15 59.47 25.25
C GLY A 53 35.75 59.26 26.63
N ASP A 54 35.21 58.28 27.43
CA ASP A 54 35.69 57.91 28.75
C ASP A 54 35.55 56.40 29.02
N MET A 55 36.29 55.90 30.03
CA MET A 55 36.30 54.46 30.43
C MET A 55 34.96 53.94 30.90
N ALA A 56 34.15 54.72 31.61
CA ALA A 56 32.87 54.32 32.14
C ALA A 56 31.80 54.13 31.04
N THR A 57 31.82 55.03 30.06
CA THR A 57 30.95 54.95 28.88
C THR A 57 31.36 53.77 27.98
N ALA A 58 32.64 53.50 27.81
CA ALA A 58 33.14 52.35 27.08
C ALA A 58 32.65 51.03 27.65
N ALA A 59 32.67 50.86 28.99
CA ALA A 59 32.21 49.67 29.67
C ALA A 59 30.70 49.40 29.47
N ARG A 60 29.86 50.44 29.50
CA ARG A 60 28.42 50.36 29.26
C ARG A 60 28.13 49.96 27.81
N TRP A 61 28.85 50.54 26.83
CA TRP A 61 28.70 50.18 25.43
C TRP A 61 29.14 48.75 25.12
N GLN A 62 30.20 48.25 25.77
CA GLN A 62 30.62 46.84 25.64
C GLN A 62 29.58 45.87 26.15
N THR A 63 28.95 46.13 27.29
CA THR A 63 27.88 45.30 27.84
C THR A 63 26.65 45.29 26.94
N ALA A 64 26.20 46.48 26.47
CA ALA A 64 25.06 46.60 25.57
C ALA A 64 25.30 45.88 24.24
N LYS A 65 26.48 46.00 23.66
CA LYS A 65 26.93 45.29 22.43
C LYS A 65 26.88 43.77 22.63
N GLY A 66 27.39 43.26 23.76
CA GLY A 66 27.36 41.84 24.07
C GLY A 66 25.93 41.28 24.17
N ALA A 67 25.04 42.01 24.88
CA ALA A 67 23.64 41.65 24.99
C ALA A 67 22.94 41.66 23.61
N PHE A 68 23.18 42.69 22.80
CA PHE A 68 22.63 42.76 21.44
C PHE A 68 23.08 41.56 20.56
N PHE A 69 24.38 41.22 20.62
CA PHE A 69 24.91 40.08 19.84
C PHE A 69 24.25 38.77 20.26
N VAL A 70 24.04 38.53 21.56
CA VAL A 70 23.37 37.31 22.03
C VAL A 70 21.93 37.22 21.52
N VAL A 71 21.17 38.31 21.61
CA VAL A 71 19.77 38.36 21.14
C VAL A 71 19.70 38.19 19.63
N ALA A 72 20.55 38.88 18.89
CA ALA A 72 20.60 38.79 17.43
C ALA A 72 21.00 37.39 16.95
N SER A 73 21.99 36.76 17.59
CA SER A 73 22.40 35.37 17.30
C SER A 73 21.32 34.38 17.60
N ALA A 74 20.65 34.51 18.77
CA ALA A 74 19.52 33.64 19.12
C ALA A 74 18.37 33.77 18.13
N GLY A 75 18.04 35.00 17.70
CA GLY A 75 17.04 35.26 16.69
C GLY A 75 17.40 34.63 15.33
N LEU A 76 18.66 34.77 14.91
CA LEU A 76 19.15 34.17 13.68
C LEU A 76 19.07 32.62 13.70
N ILE A 77 19.54 32.01 14.81
CA ILE A 77 19.47 30.56 15.00
C ILE A 77 18.00 30.08 14.96
N TYR A 78 17.11 30.79 15.65
CA TYR A 78 15.68 30.49 15.64
C TYR A 78 15.10 30.52 14.23
N LEU A 79 15.41 31.57 13.44
CA LEU A 79 14.94 31.70 12.06
C LEU A 79 15.49 30.60 11.14
N LEU A 80 16.72 30.17 11.33
CA LEU A 80 17.35 29.09 10.57
C LEU A 80 16.80 27.70 10.96
N LEU A 81 16.47 27.47 12.22
CA LEU A 81 15.96 26.20 12.70
C LEU A 81 14.45 26.00 12.43
N ARG A 82 13.71 27.10 12.35
CA ARG A 82 12.25 27.06 12.15
C ARG A 82 11.82 26.27 10.91
N PRO A 83 12.37 26.49 9.69
CA PRO A 83 12.00 25.72 8.51
C PRO A 83 12.39 24.25 8.62
N LEU A 84 13.51 23.94 9.27
CA LEU A 84 13.95 22.56 9.47
C LEU A 84 12.97 21.78 10.38
N ALA A 85 12.53 22.38 11.47
CA ALA A 85 11.53 21.79 12.36
C ALA A 85 10.19 21.57 11.63
N GLN A 86 9.76 22.52 10.79
CA GLN A 86 8.55 22.38 10.00
C GLN A 86 8.66 21.24 8.96
N HIS A 87 9.80 21.09 8.30
CA HIS A 87 10.01 20.01 7.33
C HIS A 87 9.94 18.61 7.98
N VAL A 88 10.53 18.45 9.16
CA VAL A 88 10.50 17.18 9.90
C VAL A 88 9.06 16.83 10.32
N LEU A 89 8.32 17.80 10.87
CA LEU A 89 6.92 17.61 11.27
C LEU A 89 6.02 17.25 10.06
N HIS A 90 6.20 17.94 8.92
CA HIS A 90 5.43 17.64 7.71
C HIS A 90 5.80 16.29 7.08
N ALA A 91 7.06 15.86 7.15
CA ALA A 91 7.46 14.54 6.66
C ALA A 91 6.83 13.42 7.51
N HIS A 92 6.81 13.59 8.83
CA HIS A 92 6.21 12.65 9.76
C HIS A 92 4.69 12.53 9.56
N SER A 93 4.00 13.67 9.48
CA SER A 93 2.54 13.68 9.26
C SER A 93 2.12 13.10 7.89
N ARG A 94 2.94 13.26 6.85
CA ARG A 94 2.68 12.63 5.54
C ARG A 94 2.79 11.12 5.60
N LEU A 95 3.77 10.59 6.33
CA LEU A 95 3.95 9.15 6.51
C LEU A 95 2.76 8.55 7.27
N GLU A 96 2.37 9.13 8.39
CA GLU A 96 1.21 8.71 9.18
C GLU A 96 -0.09 8.79 8.38
N CYS A 97 -0.29 9.85 7.59
CA CYS A 97 -1.46 9.99 6.73
C CYS A 97 -1.49 8.93 5.62
N SER A 98 -0.33 8.59 5.06
CA SER A 98 -0.22 7.54 4.04
C SER A 98 -0.53 6.15 4.62
N GLU A 99 0.04 5.81 5.77
CA GLU A 99 -0.24 4.54 6.45
C GLU A 99 -1.71 4.42 6.84
N THR A 100 -2.28 5.49 7.40
CA THR A 100 -3.69 5.53 7.77
C THR A 100 -4.59 5.36 6.56
N ARG A 101 -4.27 6.00 5.44
CA ARG A 101 -5.02 5.87 4.18
C ARG A 101 -4.94 4.45 3.61
N HIS A 102 -3.76 3.83 3.58
CA HIS A 102 -3.61 2.45 3.12
C HIS A 102 -4.39 1.49 4.02
N ARG A 103 -4.32 1.68 5.33
CA ARG A 103 -5.09 0.88 6.29
C ARG A 103 -6.60 1.06 6.09
N GLN A 104 -7.07 2.29 5.89
CA GLN A 104 -8.48 2.56 5.63
C GLN A 104 -8.95 1.94 4.30
N MET A 105 -8.14 1.99 3.24
CA MET A 105 -8.46 1.34 1.96
C MET A 105 -8.59 -0.17 2.10
N PHE A 106 -7.72 -0.82 2.86
CA PHE A 106 -7.78 -2.26 3.11
C PHE A 106 -8.97 -2.63 4.01
N GLN A 107 -9.10 -1.98 5.16
CA GLN A 107 -10.12 -2.26 6.16
C GLN A 107 -11.53 -1.84 5.73
N GLY A 108 -11.65 -0.72 5.01
CA GLY A 108 -12.91 -0.19 4.51
C GLY A 108 -13.35 -0.75 3.14
N ASN A 109 -12.57 -1.64 2.53
CA ASN A 109 -12.95 -2.22 1.26
C ASN A 109 -14.14 -3.18 1.44
N PRO A 110 -15.24 -3.01 0.68
CA PRO A 110 -16.40 -3.88 0.76
C PRO A 110 -16.14 -5.29 0.20
N GLY A 111 -15.12 -5.45 -0.66
CA GLY A 111 -14.71 -6.74 -1.18
C GLY A 111 -13.81 -7.50 -0.19
N PRO A 112 -13.98 -8.82 -0.06
CA PRO A 112 -13.09 -9.66 0.75
C PRO A 112 -11.66 -9.64 0.23
N ILE A 113 -10.72 -9.24 1.08
CA ILE A 113 -9.29 -9.18 0.77
C ILE A 113 -8.51 -9.98 1.82
N LEU A 114 -7.59 -10.83 1.33
CA LEU A 114 -6.66 -11.59 2.15
C LEU A 114 -5.23 -11.35 1.66
N VAL A 115 -4.28 -11.37 2.59
CA VAL A 115 -2.85 -11.39 2.26
C VAL A 115 -2.28 -12.70 2.78
N TYR A 116 -1.54 -13.42 1.94
CA TYR A 116 -0.93 -14.68 2.35
C TYR A 116 0.52 -14.79 1.86
N ASP A 117 1.32 -15.50 2.63
CA ASP A 117 2.71 -15.82 2.29
C ASP A 117 2.75 -16.94 1.24
N LEU A 118 3.53 -16.77 0.17
CA LEU A 118 3.55 -17.71 -0.95
C LEU A 118 4.24 -19.05 -0.63
N ASP A 119 5.18 -19.02 0.30
CA ASP A 119 5.96 -20.21 0.65
C ASP A 119 5.26 -21.05 1.72
N SER A 120 4.89 -20.43 2.82
CA SER A 120 4.24 -21.09 3.96
C SER A 120 2.74 -21.25 3.79
N LEU A 121 2.11 -20.51 2.86
CA LEU A 121 0.66 -20.41 2.68
C LEU A 121 -0.08 -19.84 3.90
N ALA A 122 0.63 -19.31 4.88
CA ALA A 122 0.05 -18.69 6.06
C ALA A 122 -0.69 -17.39 5.68
N ILE A 123 -1.87 -17.19 6.24
CA ILE A 123 -2.61 -15.94 6.07
C ILE A 123 -1.95 -14.88 6.96
N LEU A 124 -1.50 -13.79 6.33
CA LEU A 124 -0.78 -12.70 7.00
C LEU A 124 -1.71 -11.56 7.43
N ASP A 125 -2.75 -11.30 6.64
CA ASP A 125 -3.76 -10.30 6.97
C ASP A 125 -5.08 -10.57 6.26
N VAL A 126 -6.19 -10.07 6.85
CA VAL A 126 -7.53 -10.12 6.29
C VAL A 126 -8.30 -8.86 6.62
N ASN A 127 -9.14 -8.41 5.68
CA ASN A 127 -10.02 -7.28 5.94
C ASN A 127 -11.35 -7.73 6.57
N PRO A 128 -12.15 -6.80 7.15
CA PRO A 128 -13.45 -7.13 7.76
C PRO A 128 -14.44 -7.80 6.80
N ALA A 129 -14.41 -7.46 5.52
CA ALA A 129 -15.28 -8.07 4.51
C ALA A 129 -14.96 -9.56 4.32
N ALA A 130 -13.69 -9.96 4.36
CA ALA A 130 -13.29 -11.36 4.32
C ALA A 130 -13.78 -12.10 5.58
N SER A 131 -13.58 -11.54 6.76
CA SER A 131 -14.09 -12.13 8.01
C SER A 131 -15.60 -12.31 7.97
N SER A 132 -16.35 -11.32 7.47
CA SER A 132 -17.81 -11.38 7.35
C SER A 132 -18.28 -12.44 6.35
N LEU A 133 -17.59 -12.54 5.19
CA LEU A 133 -17.98 -13.50 4.15
C LEU A 133 -17.70 -14.94 4.58
N PHE A 134 -16.49 -15.21 5.07
CA PHE A 134 -16.04 -16.57 5.40
C PHE A 134 -16.49 -17.04 6.79
N GLY A 135 -16.92 -16.12 7.66
CA GLY A 135 -17.42 -16.42 9.01
C GLY A 135 -16.33 -16.65 10.06
N TRP A 136 -15.04 -16.48 9.71
CA TRP A 136 -13.93 -16.58 10.64
C TRP A 136 -13.57 -15.19 11.17
N ASP A 137 -13.28 -15.07 12.47
CA ASP A 137 -12.67 -13.85 12.99
C ASP A 137 -11.21 -13.71 12.52
N ARG A 138 -10.66 -12.51 12.63
CA ARG A 138 -9.32 -12.22 12.14
C ARG A 138 -8.24 -13.09 12.76
N GLU A 139 -8.35 -13.39 14.06
CA GLU A 139 -7.36 -14.20 14.78
C GLU A 139 -7.38 -15.66 14.30
N ALA A 140 -8.57 -16.23 14.12
CA ALA A 140 -8.74 -17.57 13.58
C ALA A 140 -8.21 -17.66 12.12
N PHE A 141 -8.47 -16.64 11.30
CA PHE A 141 -7.93 -16.58 9.94
C PHE A 141 -6.40 -16.61 9.91
N MET A 142 -5.76 -15.79 10.75
CA MET A 142 -4.29 -15.71 10.81
C MET A 142 -3.63 -16.96 11.40
N ALA A 143 -4.40 -17.81 12.08
CA ALA A 143 -3.92 -19.07 12.63
C ALA A 143 -3.95 -20.24 11.64
N MET A 144 -4.56 -20.09 10.44
CA MET A 144 -4.72 -21.15 9.47
C MET A 144 -4.03 -20.83 8.14
N PRO A 145 -3.62 -21.84 7.36
CA PRO A 145 -3.14 -21.66 6.00
C PRO A 145 -4.30 -21.37 5.06
N ILE A 146 -4.03 -20.66 3.94
CA ILE A 146 -5.06 -20.38 2.93
C ILE A 146 -5.67 -21.65 2.34
N SER A 147 -4.94 -22.76 2.33
CA SER A 147 -5.43 -24.07 1.86
C SER A 147 -6.62 -24.58 2.67
N ALA A 148 -6.76 -24.16 3.92
CA ALA A 148 -7.90 -24.53 4.77
C ALA A 148 -9.26 -23.99 4.27
N LEU A 149 -9.26 -23.06 3.34
CA LEU A 149 -10.48 -22.56 2.67
C LEU A 149 -11.00 -23.51 1.57
N TRP A 150 -10.19 -24.48 1.14
CA TRP A 150 -10.61 -25.48 0.16
C TRP A 150 -11.35 -26.64 0.82
N PRO A 151 -12.39 -27.15 0.19
CA PRO A 151 -13.05 -28.35 0.67
C PRO A 151 -12.07 -29.53 0.73
N PRO A 152 -12.21 -30.44 1.69
CA PRO A 152 -11.38 -31.65 1.76
C PRO A 152 -11.47 -32.46 0.47
N GLY A 153 -10.31 -32.84 -0.07
CA GLY A 153 -10.18 -33.59 -1.33
C GLY A 153 -10.02 -32.74 -2.60
N GLU A 154 -10.12 -31.41 -2.51
CA GLU A 154 -9.94 -30.51 -3.64
C GLU A 154 -8.60 -29.75 -3.58
N GLU A 155 -7.70 -30.13 -2.68
CA GLU A 155 -6.41 -29.47 -2.47
C GLU A 155 -5.48 -29.56 -3.69
N ASN A 156 -5.67 -30.53 -4.58
CA ASN A 156 -4.87 -30.70 -5.78
C ASN A 156 -5.03 -29.52 -6.76
N GLN A 157 -6.23 -28.93 -6.85
CA GLN A 157 -6.45 -27.74 -7.69
C GLN A 157 -5.64 -26.54 -7.18
N LEU A 158 -5.58 -26.39 -5.87
CA LEU A 158 -4.75 -25.34 -5.26
C LEU A 158 -3.27 -25.60 -5.51
N ALA A 159 -2.80 -26.85 -5.35
CA ALA A 159 -1.41 -27.23 -5.56
C ALA A 159 -0.93 -26.92 -6.98
N GLU A 160 -1.74 -27.25 -8.02
CA GLU A 160 -1.44 -26.94 -9.41
C GLU A 160 -1.35 -25.43 -9.66
N LYS A 161 -2.28 -24.66 -9.07
CA LYS A 161 -2.26 -23.20 -9.21
C LYS A 161 -1.09 -22.56 -8.47
N LEU A 162 -0.74 -23.04 -7.30
CA LEU A 162 0.44 -22.58 -6.57
C LEU A 162 1.73 -22.86 -7.33
N ALA A 163 1.82 -24.01 -8.03
CA ALA A 163 2.94 -24.32 -8.91
C ALA A 163 3.07 -23.30 -10.05
N GLN A 164 1.96 -22.94 -10.71
CA GLN A 164 1.93 -21.89 -11.74
C GLN A 164 2.33 -20.54 -11.20
N ILE A 165 1.77 -20.13 -10.05
CA ILE A 165 2.09 -18.86 -9.39
C ILE A 165 3.58 -18.76 -9.01
N ARG A 166 4.18 -19.87 -8.56
CA ARG A 166 5.60 -19.93 -8.22
C ARG A 166 6.50 -19.85 -9.45
N ALA A 167 6.04 -20.37 -10.59
CA ALA A 167 6.76 -20.27 -11.85
C ALA A 167 6.76 -18.82 -12.40
N GLU A 168 5.66 -18.08 -12.23
CA GLU A 168 5.48 -16.72 -12.74
C GLU A 168 4.92 -15.80 -11.65
N PRO A 169 5.70 -15.46 -10.63
CA PRO A 169 5.21 -14.80 -9.42
C PRO A 169 4.69 -13.37 -9.66
N GLY A 170 5.12 -12.71 -10.75
CA GLY A 170 4.71 -11.34 -11.10
C GLY A 170 3.35 -11.23 -11.80
N GLU A 171 2.78 -12.33 -12.28
CA GLU A 171 1.52 -12.30 -13.02
C GLU A 171 0.28 -12.29 -12.13
N LEU A 172 -0.79 -11.67 -12.70
CA LEU A 172 -2.13 -11.74 -12.12
C LEU A 172 -2.63 -13.18 -12.22
N CYS A 173 -2.88 -13.81 -11.10
CA CYS A 173 -3.51 -15.12 -11.07
C CYS A 173 -5.02 -14.97 -10.87
N VAL A 174 -5.80 -15.59 -11.74
CA VAL A 174 -7.25 -15.72 -11.61
C VAL A 174 -7.60 -17.20 -11.48
N LEU A 175 -8.32 -17.54 -10.42
CA LEU A 175 -8.76 -18.90 -10.12
C LEU A 175 -10.22 -18.87 -9.69
N THR A 176 -11.03 -19.78 -10.22
CA THR A 176 -12.40 -20.01 -9.75
C THR A 176 -12.48 -21.39 -9.11
N ALA A 177 -12.86 -21.42 -7.84
CA ALA A 177 -13.01 -22.66 -7.08
C ALA A 177 -14.19 -22.57 -6.11
N ASP A 178 -14.63 -23.72 -5.64
CA ASP A 178 -15.59 -23.78 -4.52
C ASP A 178 -14.79 -23.70 -3.22
N LEU A 179 -15.07 -22.69 -2.40
CA LEU A 179 -14.46 -22.52 -1.09
C LEU A 179 -15.46 -22.90 0.01
N GLN A 180 -14.94 -23.42 1.11
CA GLN A 180 -15.71 -23.79 2.29
C GLN A 180 -15.69 -22.64 3.30
N LEU A 181 -16.86 -22.25 3.78
CA LEU A 181 -17.05 -21.27 4.83
C LEU A 181 -17.03 -21.98 6.22
N ARG A 182 -16.94 -21.18 7.28
CA ARG A 182 -16.92 -21.70 8.66
C ARG A 182 -18.17 -22.52 9.02
N ASP A 183 -19.32 -22.16 8.46
CA ASP A 183 -20.58 -22.86 8.66
C ASP A 183 -20.70 -24.17 7.87
N GLY A 184 -19.66 -24.56 7.14
CA GLY A 184 -19.63 -25.74 6.28
C GLY A 184 -20.26 -25.53 4.91
N SER A 185 -20.90 -24.40 4.65
CA SER A 185 -21.45 -24.10 3.32
C SER A 185 -20.33 -23.88 2.30
N ARG A 186 -20.63 -24.16 1.03
CA ARG A 186 -19.71 -23.97 -0.09
C ARG A 186 -20.17 -22.82 -0.94
N ARG A 187 -19.20 -21.99 -1.39
CA ARG A 187 -19.46 -20.88 -2.29
C ARG A 187 -18.53 -20.90 -3.48
N ARG A 188 -19.07 -20.61 -4.64
CA ARG A 188 -18.31 -20.47 -5.87
C ARG A 188 -17.63 -19.12 -5.87
N MET A 189 -16.31 -19.12 -5.69
CA MET A 189 -15.50 -17.90 -5.57
C MET A 189 -14.59 -17.73 -6.78
N GLU A 190 -14.57 -16.53 -7.36
CA GLU A 190 -13.52 -16.09 -8.26
C GLU A 190 -12.46 -15.36 -7.43
N MET A 191 -11.25 -15.86 -7.46
CA MET A 191 -10.12 -15.33 -6.72
C MET A 191 -9.13 -14.67 -7.66
N ARG A 192 -8.78 -13.42 -7.40
CA ARG A 192 -7.74 -12.68 -8.13
C ARG A 192 -6.61 -12.36 -7.20
N SER A 193 -5.39 -12.74 -7.55
CA SER A 193 -4.25 -12.47 -6.67
C SER A 193 -3.05 -11.93 -7.43
N ASN A 194 -2.39 -10.95 -6.79
CA ASN A 194 -1.15 -10.31 -7.26
C ASN A 194 -0.04 -10.48 -6.24
N ALA A 195 1.21 -10.53 -6.73
CA ALA A 195 2.38 -10.44 -5.85
C ALA A 195 2.48 -9.05 -5.21
N ILE A 196 2.81 -9.03 -3.94
CA ILE A 196 3.10 -7.82 -3.18
C ILE A 196 4.31 -8.07 -2.27
N ASP A 197 4.97 -7.00 -1.86
CA ASP A 197 5.85 -7.04 -0.69
C ASP A 197 5.01 -6.67 0.54
N TYR A 198 4.96 -7.57 1.52
CA TYR A 198 4.25 -7.34 2.77
C TYR A 198 5.23 -7.40 3.93
N ALA A 199 5.57 -6.24 4.48
CA ALA A 199 6.55 -6.10 5.57
C ALA A 199 7.93 -6.74 5.26
N GLY A 200 8.43 -6.57 4.03
CA GLY A 200 9.71 -7.10 3.59
C GLY A 200 9.70 -8.60 3.26
N ARG A 201 8.52 -9.20 3.09
CA ARG A 201 8.34 -10.62 2.72
C ARG A 201 7.56 -10.76 1.42
N PRO A 202 7.94 -11.69 0.54
CA PRO A 202 7.14 -12.01 -0.63
C PRO A 202 5.78 -12.56 -0.22
N ALA A 203 4.72 -11.88 -0.61
CA ALA A 203 3.35 -12.26 -0.29
C ALA A 203 2.43 -12.07 -1.51
N ARG A 204 1.20 -12.51 -1.39
CA ARG A 204 0.17 -12.25 -2.38
C ARG A 204 -1.05 -11.62 -1.74
N LEU A 205 -1.57 -10.60 -2.41
CA LEU A 205 -2.86 -10.02 -2.09
C LEU A 205 -3.90 -10.73 -2.95
N LEU A 206 -4.92 -11.30 -2.30
CA LEU A 206 -6.01 -12.01 -2.92
C LEU A 206 -7.32 -11.27 -2.68
N ILE A 207 -8.08 -11.05 -3.74
CA ILE A 207 -9.44 -10.53 -3.71
C ILE A 207 -10.37 -11.68 -4.09
N ALA A 208 -11.38 -11.95 -3.25
CA ALA A 208 -12.37 -12.99 -3.50
C ALA A 208 -13.70 -12.36 -3.93
N ILE A 209 -14.32 -12.89 -4.98
CA ILE A 209 -15.60 -12.44 -5.53
C ILE A 209 -16.57 -13.61 -5.50
N ASP A 210 -17.69 -13.46 -4.78
CA ASP A 210 -18.72 -14.49 -4.72
C ASP A 210 -19.52 -14.52 -6.04
N ARG A 211 -19.45 -15.65 -6.75
CA ARG A 211 -20.16 -15.93 -8.01
C ARG A 211 -21.29 -16.95 -7.82
N THR A 212 -21.62 -17.28 -6.59
CA THR A 212 -22.57 -18.37 -6.30
C THR A 212 -23.94 -18.11 -6.91
N SER A 213 -24.51 -16.93 -6.73
CA SER A 213 -25.84 -16.57 -7.24
C SER A 213 -25.89 -16.56 -8.77
N GLU A 214 -24.86 -16.00 -9.40
CA GLU A 214 -24.74 -15.95 -10.87
C GLU A 214 -24.65 -17.35 -11.47
N THR A 215 -23.78 -18.18 -10.92
CA THR A 215 -23.62 -19.58 -11.36
C THR A 215 -24.90 -20.39 -11.17
N GLN A 216 -25.60 -20.20 -10.06
CA GLN A 216 -26.88 -20.87 -9.82
C GLN A 216 -27.98 -20.40 -10.78
N ALA A 217 -28.04 -19.11 -11.10
CA ALA A 217 -29.01 -18.57 -12.05
C ALA A 217 -28.78 -19.15 -13.46
N LEU A 218 -27.52 -19.21 -13.91
CA LEU A 218 -27.17 -19.84 -15.18
C LEU A 218 -27.55 -21.31 -15.24
N ARG A 219 -27.20 -22.08 -14.20
CA ARG A 219 -27.58 -23.52 -14.11
C ARG A 219 -29.08 -23.74 -14.14
N ARG A 220 -29.86 -22.90 -13.41
CA ARG A 220 -31.34 -22.98 -13.43
C ARG A 220 -31.89 -22.72 -14.82
N ARG A 221 -31.36 -21.72 -15.53
CA ARG A 221 -31.74 -21.41 -16.91
C ARG A 221 -31.47 -22.58 -17.85
N ASP A 222 -30.25 -23.14 -17.79
CA ASP A 222 -29.84 -24.24 -18.66
C ASP A 222 -30.66 -25.52 -18.41
N LEU A 223 -30.96 -25.81 -17.13
CA LEU A 223 -31.88 -26.92 -16.79
C LEU A 223 -33.32 -26.67 -17.26
N ALA A 224 -33.78 -25.43 -17.23
CA ALA A 224 -35.09 -25.10 -17.73
C ALA A 224 -35.17 -25.29 -19.28
N LEU A 225 -34.15 -24.85 -19.99
CA LEU A 225 -34.06 -25.07 -21.45
C LEU A 225 -34.02 -26.56 -21.81
N ALA A 226 -33.16 -27.35 -21.13
CA ALA A 226 -33.08 -28.77 -21.34
C ALA A 226 -34.43 -29.49 -21.13
N ARG A 227 -35.20 -29.09 -20.08
CA ARG A 227 -36.55 -29.62 -19.84
C ARG A 227 -37.54 -29.27 -20.95
N VAL A 228 -37.44 -28.05 -21.50
CA VAL A 228 -38.29 -27.63 -22.64
C VAL A 228 -37.97 -28.44 -23.88
N GLU A 229 -36.67 -28.66 -24.16
CA GLU A 229 -36.23 -29.51 -25.30
C GLU A 229 -36.72 -30.96 -25.15
N GLU A 230 -36.53 -31.54 -23.95
CA GLU A 230 -37.02 -32.89 -23.64
C GLU A 230 -38.53 -33.03 -23.77
N ALA A 231 -39.28 -32.00 -23.31
CA ALA A 231 -40.73 -31.96 -23.45
C ALA A 231 -41.17 -31.86 -24.93
N HIS A 232 -40.45 -31.09 -25.77
CA HIS A 232 -40.70 -30.99 -27.20
C HIS A 232 -40.42 -32.32 -27.90
N GLU A 233 -39.34 -33.03 -27.57
CA GLU A 233 -39.05 -34.37 -28.12
C GLU A 233 -40.10 -35.40 -27.71
N MET A 234 -40.50 -35.43 -26.42
CA MET A 234 -41.55 -36.38 -25.96
C MET A 234 -42.93 -36.10 -26.55
N ALA A 235 -43.28 -34.84 -26.73
CA ALA A 235 -44.56 -34.46 -27.32
C ALA A 235 -44.63 -34.62 -28.85
N ARG A 236 -43.51 -34.90 -29.50
CA ARG A 236 -43.39 -34.91 -30.96
C ARG A 236 -43.99 -33.65 -31.66
N ILE A 237 -43.95 -32.53 -30.97
CA ILE A 237 -44.41 -31.24 -31.46
C ILE A 237 -43.26 -30.58 -32.18
N GLY A 238 -43.33 -30.48 -33.50
CA GLY A 238 -42.38 -29.67 -34.27
C GLY A 238 -42.62 -28.19 -34.00
N ALA A 239 -41.56 -27.41 -33.79
CA ALA A 239 -41.65 -25.94 -33.80
C ALA A 239 -41.96 -25.49 -35.23
N TRP A 240 -43.06 -24.80 -35.42
CA TRP A 240 -43.44 -24.18 -36.66
C TRP A 240 -43.21 -22.67 -36.59
N GLU A 241 -42.29 -22.19 -37.38
CA GLU A 241 -42.12 -20.77 -37.60
C GLU A 241 -42.81 -20.38 -38.89
N VAL A 242 -43.86 -19.52 -38.79
CA VAL A 242 -44.58 -19.01 -39.97
C VAL A 242 -43.99 -17.64 -40.30
N ASP A 243 -43.42 -17.50 -41.48
CA ASP A 243 -43.01 -16.21 -42.00
C ASP A 243 -44.26 -15.36 -42.27
N PRO A 244 -44.46 -14.25 -41.54
CA PRO A 244 -45.67 -13.42 -41.68
C PRO A 244 -45.77 -12.73 -43.06
N ALA A 245 -44.71 -12.66 -43.84
CA ALA A 245 -44.71 -12.06 -45.18
C ALA A 245 -45.08 -13.05 -46.30
N THR A 246 -44.76 -14.33 -46.10
CA THR A 246 -44.98 -15.35 -47.12
C THR A 246 -46.04 -16.41 -46.77
N GLY A 247 -46.43 -16.49 -45.50
CA GLY A 247 -47.40 -17.47 -44.99
C GLY A 247 -46.92 -18.91 -45.00
N LEU A 248 -45.65 -19.18 -45.33
CA LEU A 248 -45.05 -20.48 -45.34
C LEU A 248 -44.40 -20.83 -44.01
N GLY A 249 -44.76 -21.96 -43.41
CA GLY A 249 -44.11 -22.55 -42.23
C GLY A 249 -42.93 -23.44 -42.63
N ARG A 250 -41.92 -23.40 -41.81
CA ARG A 250 -40.76 -24.28 -41.85
C ARG A 250 -40.74 -25.18 -40.62
#